data_857f6b45d7e1decde9771b08132137af
#
_entry.id   857f6b45d7e1decde9771b08132137af
#
_cell.length_a   1.000
_cell.length_b   1.000
_cell.length_c   1.000
_cell.angle_alpha   90.00
_cell.angle_beta   90.00
_cell.angle_gamma   90.00
#
_symmetry.space_group_name_H-M   'P 1'
#
loop_
_entity.id
_entity.type
_entity.pdbx_description
1 polymer ?
#
loop_
_entity_poly.entity_id
_entity_poly.type
_entity_poly.pdbx_seq_one_letter_code
_entity_poly.pdbx_strand_id
1 'polypeptide(L)'
;MDLTKRFNKQLDKIQVSLIRQFDQAISEIPGVLRLTLGEPDFTTPDHVKEAAKRAIDQNQSYYTGMSGLLTLRQAASDFVKEKYQLDYAPENEILVTIGATEALSATLTAILEEGDKVLLPAPAYPGYEPIVNLVGAEIVEIDTTENGFVLTPEMLEKAILEQGDKLKAVILNXFEVADRTDEVS
;
A
#
# COMPACT_ATOMS: atom_id res chain seq x y z
N MET A 1 3.61 -21.19 31.29
CA MET A 1 2.92 -21.74 30.11
C MET A 1 3.42 -20.98 28.87
N ASP A 2 3.98 -21.71 27.93
CA ASP A 2 4.48 -21.10 26.68
C ASP A 2 3.31 -20.92 25.70
N LEU A 3 2.93 -19.69 25.45
CA LEU A 3 1.81 -19.34 24.58
C LEU A 3 2.22 -19.15 23.12
N THR A 4 3.53 -19.13 22.81
CA THR A 4 3.98 -18.90 21.42
C THR A 4 3.47 -19.99 20.47
N LYS A 5 3.30 -21.20 20.97
CA LYS A 5 2.78 -22.33 20.16
C LYS A 5 1.33 -22.16 19.72
N ARG A 6 0.63 -21.15 20.25
CA ARG A 6 -0.77 -20.86 19.89
C ARG A 6 -0.90 -19.77 18.83
N PHE A 7 0.21 -19.13 18.47
CA PHE A 7 0.20 -18.08 17.46
C PHE A 7 0.02 -18.68 16.07
N ASN A 8 -0.46 -17.86 15.15
CA ASN A 8 -0.53 -18.21 13.73
C ASN A 8 0.89 -18.52 13.23
N LYS A 9 1.08 -19.70 12.65
CA LYS A 9 2.38 -20.14 12.15
C LYS A 9 2.95 -19.26 11.06
N GLN A 10 2.09 -18.54 10.32
CA GLN A 10 2.56 -17.61 9.29
C GLN A 10 3.36 -16.45 9.91
N LEU A 11 3.18 -16.17 11.21
CA LEU A 11 3.96 -15.13 11.88
C LEU A 11 5.47 -15.47 11.92
N ASP A 12 5.82 -16.75 11.85
CA ASP A 12 7.24 -17.17 11.80
C ASP A 12 7.94 -16.70 10.51
N LYS A 13 7.16 -16.38 9.48
CA LYS A 13 7.67 -15.89 8.20
C LYS A 13 7.82 -14.36 8.17
N ILE A 14 7.25 -13.66 9.14
CA ILE A 14 7.22 -12.20 9.15
C ILE A 14 8.43 -11.67 9.91
N GLN A 15 9.20 -10.84 9.25
CA GLN A 15 10.34 -10.16 9.86
C GLN A 15 9.97 -8.74 10.25
N VAL A 16 10.54 -8.27 11.36
CA VAL A 16 10.39 -6.87 11.74
C VAL A 16 11.10 -6.00 10.71
N SER A 17 10.44 -4.96 10.27
CA SER A 17 10.97 -4.06 9.24
C SER A 17 12.39 -3.57 9.58
N LEU A 18 13.35 -3.92 8.75
CA LEU A 18 14.75 -3.49 8.91
C LEU A 18 14.87 -1.97 8.82
N ILE A 19 14.04 -1.33 7.97
CA ILE A 19 14.01 0.14 7.83
C ILE A 19 13.62 0.79 9.15
N ARG A 20 12.58 0.25 9.83
CA ARG A 20 12.13 0.78 11.11
C ARG A 20 13.17 0.56 12.21
N GLN A 21 13.81 -0.60 12.24
CA GLN A 21 14.89 -0.88 13.20
C GLN A 21 16.08 0.06 12.99
N PHE A 22 16.47 0.26 11.74
CA PHE A 22 17.57 1.16 11.40
C PHE A 22 17.23 2.60 11.75
N ASP A 23 16.02 3.06 11.38
CA ASP A 23 15.57 4.42 11.71
C ASP A 23 15.59 4.67 13.23
N GLN A 24 15.13 3.70 14.00
CA GLN A 24 15.17 3.78 15.46
C GLN A 24 16.61 3.84 15.97
N ALA A 25 17.50 3.02 15.43
CA ALA A 25 18.89 2.98 15.85
C ALA A 25 19.63 4.31 15.60
N ILE A 26 19.33 4.98 14.47
CA ILE A 26 19.99 6.24 14.15
C ILE A 26 19.28 7.48 14.74
N SER A 27 18.09 7.31 15.30
CA SER A 27 17.30 8.44 15.81
C SER A 27 17.95 9.16 16.98
N GLU A 28 18.83 8.48 17.72
CA GLU A 28 19.51 9.01 18.87
C GLU A 28 20.90 9.63 18.54
N ILE A 29 21.32 9.56 17.27
CA ILE A 29 22.63 10.10 16.86
C ILE A 29 22.47 11.57 16.45
N PRO A 30 23.06 12.52 17.19
CA PRO A 30 22.92 13.94 16.86
C PRO A 30 23.50 14.27 15.49
N GLY A 31 22.78 15.11 14.75
CA GLY A 31 23.25 15.63 13.46
C GLY A 31 23.07 14.69 12.27
N VAL A 32 22.47 13.51 12.46
CA VAL A 32 22.20 12.60 11.35
C VAL A 32 21.03 13.12 10.52
N LEU A 33 21.23 13.22 9.22
CA LEU A 33 20.13 13.45 8.27
C LEU A 33 19.50 12.11 7.92
N ARG A 34 18.25 11.93 8.31
CA ARG A 34 17.53 10.67 8.12
C ARG A 34 16.79 10.68 6.78
N LEU A 35 17.06 9.70 5.93
CA LEU A 35 16.38 9.47 4.65
C LEU A 35 15.67 8.10 4.63
N THR A 36 15.36 7.58 5.82
CA THR A 36 14.77 6.24 6.00
C THR A 36 13.27 6.21 5.74
N LEU A 37 12.58 7.31 6.06
CA LEU A 37 11.13 7.40 5.90
C LEU A 37 10.79 8.64 5.06
N GLY A 38 9.99 8.43 4.03
CA GLY A 38 9.47 9.52 3.22
C GLY A 38 8.23 10.14 3.87
N GLU A 39 8.35 11.40 4.26
CA GLU A 39 7.20 12.15 4.78
C GLU A 39 7.27 13.61 4.33
N PRO A 40 6.12 14.26 4.09
CA PRO A 40 6.14 15.66 3.65
C PRO A 40 6.73 16.58 4.72
N ASP A 41 7.49 17.58 4.30
CA ASP A 41 8.05 18.61 5.18
C ASP A 41 7.16 19.86 5.26
N PHE A 42 6.00 19.86 4.65
CA PHE A 42 5.02 20.95 4.69
C PHE A 42 3.80 20.54 5.50
N THR A 43 3.13 21.55 6.08
CA THR A 43 1.98 21.32 6.95
C THR A 43 0.72 21.03 6.15
N THR A 44 -0.23 20.35 6.79
CA THR A 44 -1.56 20.12 6.22
C THR A 44 -2.19 21.48 5.82
N PRO A 45 -2.76 21.58 4.62
CA PRO A 45 -3.38 22.85 4.20
C PRO A 45 -4.46 23.34 5.16
N ASP A 46 -4.55 24.66 5.34
CA ASP A 46 -5.42 25.24 6.36
C ASP A 46 -6.89 24.90 6.14
N HIS A 47 -7.36 24.86 4.90
CA HIS A 47 -8.76 24.50 4.62
C HIS A 47 -9.10 23.07 5.10
N VAL A 48 -8.12 22.14 5.04
CA VAL A 48 -8.29 20.77 5.52
C VAL A 48 -8.36 20.76 7.05
N LYS A 49 -7.43 21.49 7.71
CA LYS A 49 -7.43 21.61 9.17
C LYS A 49 -8.75 22.20 9.68
N GLU A 50 -9.22 23.26 9.04
CA GLU A 50 -10.47 23.92 9.44
C GLU A 50 -11.69 23.02 9.22
N ALA A 51 -11.70 22.22 8.14
CA ALA A 51 -12.76 21.25 7.92
C ALA A 51 -12.81 20.20 9.05
N ALA A 52 -11.63 19.70 9.46
CA ALA A 52 -11.53 18.73 10.55
C ALA A 52 -12.03 19.34 11.89
N LYS A 53 -11.62 20.57 12.20
CA LYS A 53 -12.09 21.28 13.40
C LYS A 53 -13.62 21.43 13.40
N ARG A 54 -14.18 21.87 12.27
CA ARG A 54 -15.65 22.01 12.14
C ARG A 54 -16.37 20.68 12.36
N ALA A 55 -15.83 19.58 11.84
CA ALA A 55 -16.45 18.27 12.02
C ALA A 55 -16.48 17.87 13.49
N ILE A 56 -15.39 18.15 14.22
CA ILE A 56 -15.33 17.91 15.68
C ILE A 56 -16.34 18.77 16.41
N ASP A 57 -16.38 20.08 16.13
CA ASP A 57 -17.29 21.04 16.79
C ASP A 57 -18.76 20.67 16.54
N GLN A 58 -19.04 20.08 15.38
CA GLN A 58 -20.39 19.62 15.00
C GLN A 58 -20.69 18.21 15.51
N ASN A 59 -19.83 17.64 16.32
CA ASN A 59 -19.99 16.30 16.91
C ASN A 59 -20.18 15.22 15.85
N GLN A 60 -19.47 15.31 14.71
CA GLN A 60 -19.52 14.30 13.65
C GLN A 60 -18.63 13.10 14.04
N SER A 61 -18.96 12.43 15.14
CA SER A 61 -18.18 11.35 15.76
C SER A 61 -19.04 10.09 15.93
N TYR A 62 -19.81 9.75 14.91
CA TYR A 62 -20.69 8.59 14.90
C TYR A 62 -20.14 7.50 14.00
N TYR A 63 -20.66 6.29 14.16
CA TYR A 63 -20.34 5.19 13.26
C TYR A 63 -20.80 5.52 11.83
N THR A 64 -19.97 5.19 10.86
CA THR A 64 -20.33 5.30 9.46
C THR A 64 -20.91 3.98 8.96
N GLY A 65 -21.40 3.97 7.74
CA GLY A 65 -21.65 2.71 7.04
C GLY A 65 -20.34 1.93 6.85
N MET A 66 -20.43 0.63 6.63
CA MET A 66 -19.26 -0.24 6.53
C MET A 66 -18.29 0.17 5.43
N SER A 67 -18.80 0.75 4.34
CA SER A 67 -17.95 1.22 3.23
C SER A 67 -17.46 2.66 3.42
N GLY A 68 -17.77 3.29 4.56
CA GLY A 68 -17.44 4.69 4.82
C GLY A 68 -18.57 5.65 4.42
N LEU A 69 -18.40 6.93 4.70
CA LEU A 69 -19.39 7.96 4.40
C LEU A 69 -19.61 8.06 2.88
N LEU A 70 -20.86 8.07 2.47
CA LEU A 70 -21.20 8.19 1.03
C LEU A 70 -20.68 9.52 0.45
N THR A 71 -20.72 10.60 1.23
CA THR A 71 -20.19 11.90 0.80
C THR A 71 -18.69 11.85 0.50
N LEU A 72 -17.92 11.10 1.29
CA LEU A 72 -16.49 10.92 1.03
C LEU A 72 -16.27 10.04 -0.21
N ARG A 73 -17.05 8.96 -0.34
CA ARG A 73 -16.96 8.08 -1.51
C ARG A 73 -17.33 8.81 -2.80
N GLN A 74 -18.34 9.70 -2.74
CA GLN A 74 -18.68 10.54 -3.88
C GLN A 74 -17.54 11.49 -4.25
N ALA A 75 -16.93 12.15 -3.24
CA ALA A 75 -15.79 13.04 -3.50
C ALA A 75 -14.60 12.28 -4.08
N ALA A 76 -14.37 11.04 -3.64
CA ALA A 76 -13.31 10.19 -4.20
C ALA A 76 -13.62 9.81 -5.66
N SER A 77 -14.87 9.43 -5.93
CA SER A 77 -15.32 9.12 -7.30
C SER A 77 -15.12 10.32 -8.23
N ASP A 78 -15.58 11.49 -7.80
CA ASP A 78 -15.45 12.73 -8.60
C ASP A 78 -13.97 13.06 -8.88
N PHE A 79 -13.12 12.91 -7.86
CA PHE A 79 -11.68 13.18 -7.97
C PHE A 79 -11.01 12.24 -8.99
N VAL A 80 -11.25 10.93 -8.90
CA VAL A 80 -10.58 9.99 -9.81
C VAL A 80 -11.17 10.11 -11.23
N LYS A 81 -12.43 10.50 -11.35
CA LYS A 81 -13.05 10.75 -12.65
C LYS A 81 -12.43 11.99 -13.31
N GLU A 82 -12.29 13.07 -12.56
CA GLU A 82 -11.70 14.32 -13.08
C GLU A 82 -10.23 14.15 -13.44
N LYS A 83 -9.46 13.54 -12.52
CA LYS A 83 -8.01 13.51 -12.65
C LYS A 83 -7.49 12.37 -13.53
N TYR A 84 -8.12 11.21 -13.46
CA TYR A 84 -7.62 9.99 -14.12
C TYR A 84 -8.60 9.43 -15.15
N GLN A 85 -9.79 10.02 -15.28
CA GLN A 85 -10.86 9.58 -16.20
C GLN A 85 -11.34 8.16 -15.88
N LEU A 86 -11.30 7.80 -14.59
CA LEU A 86 -11.81 6.53 -14.07
C LEU A 86 -13.19 6.77 -13.45
N ASP A 87 -14.17 6.00 -13.85
CA ASP A 87 -15.55 6.18 -13.42
C ASP A 87 -15.95 5.03 -12.49
N TYR A 88 -16.12 5.31 -11.21
CA TYR A 88 -16.52 4.34 -10.19
C TYR A 88 -17.80 4.79 -9.49
N ALA A 89 -18.75 3.89 -9.34
CA ALA A 89 -20.00 4.16 -8.61
C ALA A 89 -19.71 4.27 -7.10
N PRO A 90 -19.99 5.43 -6.48
CA PRO A 90 -19.66 5.61 -5.07
C PRO A 90 -20.47 4.72 -4.13
N GLU A 91 -21.62 4.19 -4.60
CA GLU A 91 -22.49 3.34 -3.78
C GLU A 91 -21.89 1.97 -3.50
N ASN A 92 -21.14 1.40 -4.45
CA ASN A 92 -20.75 -0.01 -4.38
C ASN A 92 -19.36 -0.33 -4.95
N GLU A 93 -18.64 0.64 -5.49
CA GLU A 93 -17.30 0.39 -6.06
C GLU A 93 -16.18 1.10 -5.31
N ILE A 94 -16.50 1.81 -4.21
CA ILE A 94 -15.51 2.54 -3.40
C ILE A 94 -15.66 2.12 -1.94
N LEU A 95 -14.55 1.72 -1.34
CA LEU A 95 -14.45 1.39 0.09
C LEU A 95 -13.42 2.31 0.74
N VAL A 96 -13.82 2.96 1.83
CA VAL A 96 -12.91 3.81 2.63
C VAL A 96 -12.28 2.96 3.72
N THR A 97 -10.97 3.04 3.85
CA THR A 97 -10.18 2.29 4.83
C THR A 97 -9.36 3.24 5.71
N ILE A 98 -8.89 2.73 6.85
CA ILE A 98 -8.00 3.48 7.74
C ILE A 98 -6.57 3.37 7.19
N GLY A 99 -6.32 4.12 6.11
CA GLY A 99 -5.03 4.15 5.44
C GLY A 99 -4.85 3.05 4.40
N ALA A 100 -3.81 3.22 3.60
CA ALA A 100 -3.48 2.29 2.50
C ALA A 100 -3.14 0.88 3.00
N THR A 101 -2.58 0.74 4.21
CA THR A 101 -2.24 -0.58 4.75
C THR A 101 -3.49 -1.44 4.97
N GLU A 102 -4.58 -0.84 5.47
CA GLU A 102 -5.84 -1.58 5.60
C GLU A 102 -6.41 -1.92 4.23
N ALA A 103 -6.34 -1.00 3.28
CA ALA A 103 -6.80 -1.26 1.90
C ALA A 103 -6.06 -2.47 1.30
N LEU A 104 -4.74 -2.48 1.40
CA LEU A 104 -3.91 -3.59 0.91
C LEU A 104 -4.26 -4.90 1.62
N SER A 105 -4.34 -4.85 2.96
CA SER A 105 -4.64 -6.04 3.76
C SER A 105 -6.01 -6.61 3.42
N ALA A 106 -7.03 -5.76 3.35
CA ALA A 106 -8.40 -6.19 3.02
C ALA A 106 -8.46 -6.78 1.60
N THR A 107 -7.84 -6.10 0.64
CA THR A 107 -7.85 -6.55 -0.76
C THR A 107 -7.14 -7.90 -0.91
N LEU A 108 -5.90 -7.98 -0.41
CA LEU A 108 -5.11 -9.22 -0.56
C LEU A 108 -5.74 -10.39 0.20
N THR A 109 -6.30 -10.14 1.39
CA THR A 109 -7.01 -11.18 2.14
C THR A 109 -8.27 -11.66 1.39
N ALA A 110 -8.93 -10.76 0.65
CA ALA A 110 -10.14 -11.11 -0.09
C ALA A 110 -9.88 -11.96 -1.34
N ILE A 111 -8.68 -11.83 -1.94
CA ILE A 111 -8.40 -12.49 -3.22
C ILE A 111 -7.41 -13.67 -3.12
N LEU A 112 -6.65 -13.78 -2.03
CA LEU A 112 -5.60 -14.79 -1.88
C LEU A 112 -6.00 -15.91 -0.93
N GLU A 113 -5.54 -17.11 -1.26
CA GLU A 113 -5.66 -18.31 -0.42
C GLU A 113 -4.28 -18.91 -0.17
N GLU A 114 -4.21 -19.86 0.76
CA GLU A 114 -2.95 -20.56 1.05
C GLU A 114 -2.40 -21.26 -0.20
N GLY A 115 -1.14 -20.97 -0.52
CA GLY A 115 -0.44 -21.54 -1.67
C GLY A 115 -0.56 -20.73 -2.95
N ASP A 116 -1.34 -19.64 -2.94
CA ASP A 116 -1.40 -18.71 -4.07
C ASP A 116 -0.09 -17.92 -4.19
N LYS A 117 0.14 -17.33 -5.36
CA LYS A 117 1.34 -16.55 -5.65
C LYS A 117 0.99 -15.15 -6.13
N VAL A 118 1.85 -14.20 -5.73
CA VAL A 118 1.73 -12.79 -6.11
C VAL A 118 3.06 -12.34 -6.71
N LEU A 119 3.05 -11.87 -7.94
CA LEU A 119 4.27 -11.30 -8.55
C LEU A 119 4.49 -9.88 -8.02
N LEU A 120 5.75 -9.59 -7.71
CA LEU A 120 6.17 -8.27 -7.23
C LEU A 120 7.49 -7.87 -7.88
N PRO A 121 7.49 -6.90 -8.80
CA PRO A 121 8.76 -6.35 -9.30
C PRO A 121 9.57 -5.75 -8.15
N ALA A 122 10.81 -6.14 -8.04
CA ALA A 122 11.72 -5.73 -6.96
C ALA A 122 12.81 -4.82 -7.52
N PRO A 123 13.27 -3.81 -6.74
CA PRO A 123 12.91 -3.54 -5.35
C PRO A 123 11.53 -2.93 -5.18
N ALA A 124 10.88 -3.21 -4.05
CA ALA A 124 9.52 -2.76 -3.77
C ALA A 124 9.34 -2.44 -2.29
N TYR A 125 8.20 -1.86 -1.94
CA TYR A 125 7.87 -1.54 -0.56
C TYR A 125 7.76 -2.82 0.27
N PRO A 126 8.51 -2.95 1.36
CA PRO A 126 8.57 -4.21 2.11
C PRO A 126 7.30 -4.54 2.91
N GLY A 127 6.32 -3.64 2.93
CA GLY A 127 5.06 -3.89 3.63
C GLY A 127 4.11 -4.83 2.92
N TYR A 128 4.35 -5.16 1.65
CA TYR A 128 3.50 -6.10 0.92
C TYR A 128 3.68 -7.54 1.41
N GLU A 129 4.94 -7.93 1.61
CA GLU A 129 5.29 -9.31 1.96
C GLU A 129 4.60 -9.82 3.23
N PRO A 130 4.60 -9.07 4.37
CA PRO A 130 3.91 -9.56 5.57
C PRO A 130 2.41 -9.81 5.36
N ILE A 131 1.74 -9.00 4.55
CA ILE A 131 0.30 -9.16 4.29
C ILE A 131 0.06 -10.47 3.49
N VAL A 132 0.86 -10.68 2.44
CA VAL A 132 0.77 -11.88 1.60
C VAL A 132 1.09 -13.14 2.42
N ASN A 133 2.15 -13.08 3.24
CA ASN A 133 2.56 -14.22 4.07
C ASN A 133 1.49 -14.58 5.12
N LEU A 134 0.77 -13.58 5.67
CA LEU A 134 -0.26 -13.84 6.69
C LEU A 134 -1.43 -14.68 6.17
N VAL A 135 -1.76 -14.57 4.89
CA VAL A 135 -2.81 -15.40 4.29
C VAL A 135 -2.29 -16.75 3.77
N GLY A 136 -0.98 -17.00 3.92
CA GLY A 136 -0.37 -18.26 3.47
C GLY A 136 0.01 -18.26 2.00
N ALA A 137 -0.08 -17.12 1.33
CA ALA A 137 0.37 -16.98 -0.05
C ALA A 137 1.87 -16.64 -0.09
N GLU A 138 2.43 -16.56 -1.29
CA GLU A 138 3.86 -16.37 -1.51
C GLU A 138 4.11 -15.22 -2.48
N ILE A 139 5.08 -14.35 -2.16
CA ILE A 139 5.57 -13.35 -3.13
C ILE A 139 6.64 -14.01 -4.01
N VAL A 140 6.50 -13.81 -5.31
CA VAL A 140 7.50 -14.17 -6.31
C VAL A 140 8.06 -12.87 -6.87
N GLU A 141 9.30 -12.58 -6.52
CA GLU A 141 9.96 -11.34 -6.97
C GLU A 141 10.41 -11.43 -8.42
N ILE A 142 10.25 -10.33 -9.15
CA ILE A 142 10.84 -10.14 -10.48
C ILE A 142 11.97 -9.11 -10.29
N ASP A 143 13.21 -9.56 -10.32
CA ASP A 143 14.36 -8.68 -10.16
C ASP A 143 14.50 -7.77 -11.38
N THR A 144 14.36 -6.47 -11.18
CA THR A 144 14.46 -5.47 -12.25
C THR A 144 15.77 -4.69 -12.21
N THR A 145 16.69 -5.04 -11.30
CA THR A 145 17.93 -4.24 -11.06
C THR A 145 18.79 -4.15 -12.30
N GLU A 146 18.97 -5.26 -13.04
CA GLU A 146 19.80 -5.27 -14.24
C GLU A 146 19.19 -4.52 -15.42
N ASN A 147 17.89 -4.19 -15.33
CA ASN A 147 17.17 -3.47 -16.38
C ASN A 147 16.84 -2.03 -15.97
N GLY A 148 17.66 -1.43 -15.12
CA GLY A 148 17.47 -0.04 -14.67
C GLY A 148 16.22 0.17 -13.85
N PHE A 149 15.77 -0.87 -13.15
CA PHE A 149 14.57 -0.87 -12.32
C PHE A 149 13.26 -0.74 -13.12
N VAL A 150 13.31 -1.13 -14.41
CA VAL A 150 12.14 -1.10 -15.30
C VAL A 150 11.64 -2.52 -15.53
N LEU A 151 10.37 -2.77 -15.23
CA LEU A 151 9.70 -4.03 -15.58
C LEU A 151 9.34 -4.00 -17.07
N THR A 152 9.84 -4.98 -17.84
CA THR A 152 9.47 -5.09 -19.25
C THR A 152 8.33 -6.11 -19.44
N PRO A 153 7.60 -6.01 -20.56
CA PRO A 153 6.57 -7.01 -20.87
C PRO A 153 7.12 -8.44 -20.90
N GLU A 154 8.32 -8.64 -21.42
CA GLU A 154 8.95 -9.97 -21.54
C GLU A 154 9.26 -10.57 -20.16
N MET A 155 9.74 -9.73 -19.21
CA MET A 155 10.00 -10.16 -17.84
C MET A 155 8.70 -10.59 -17.16
N LEU A 156 7.65 -9.80 -17.32
CA LEU A 156 6.34 -10.10 -16.74
C LEU A 156 5.74 -11.36 -17.36
N GLU A 157 5.74 -11.48 -18.69
CA GLU A 157 5.22 -12.65 -19.38
C GLU A 157 5.93 -13.93 -18.94
N LYS A 158 7.26 -13.88 -18.85
CA LYS A 158 8.05 -15.02 -18.38
C LYS A 158 7.62 -15.42 -16.96
N ALA A 159 7.54 -14.45 -16.05
CA ALA A 159 7.16 -14.71 -14.67
C ALA A 159 5.74 -15.32 -14.56
N ILE A 160 4.79 -14.81 -15.35
CA ILE A 160 3.42 -15.32 -15.40
C ILE A 160 3.43 -16.80 -15.84
N LEU A 161 4.15 -17.10 -16.92
CA LEU A 161 4.20 -18.46 -17.48
C LEU A 161 4.84 -19.45 -16.48
N GLU A 162 5.86 -19.02 -15.76
CA GLU A 162 6.56 -19.87 -14.77
C GLU A 162 5.70 -20.21 -13.57
N GLN A 163 4.77 -19.35 -13.17
CA GLN A 163 3.96 -19.56 -11.96
C GLN A 163 2.63 -20.28 -12.24
N GLY A 164 2.14 -20.22 -13.47
CA GLY A 164 0.96 -20.96 -13.91
C GLY A 164 -0.30 -20.63 -13.10
N ASP A 165 -1.10 -21.64 -12.84
CA ASP A 165 -2.44 -21.48 -12.22
C ASP A 165 -2.41 -20.99 -10.76
N LYS A 166 -1.24 -21.00 -10.12
CA LYS A 166 -1.12 -20.50 -8.75
C LYS A 166 -1.03 -18.98 -8.69
N LEU A 167 -0.73 -18.34 -9.82
CA LEU A 167 -0.62 -16.89 -9.86
C LEU A 167 -2.00 -16.25 -9.74
N LYS A 168 -2.18 -15.41 -8.73
CA LYS A 168 -3.45 -14.72 -8.46
C LYS A 168 -3.38 -13.22 -8.69
N ALA A 169 -2.22 -12.61 -8.47
CA ALA A 169 -2.12 -11.15 -8.53
C ALA A 169 -0.71 -10.70 -8.93
N VAL A 170 -0.65 -9.48 -9.42
CA VAL A 170 0.60 -8.74 -9.63
C VAL A 170 0.46 -7.43 -8.86
N ILE A 171 1.43 -7.11 -8.00
CA ILE A 171 1.49 -5.82 -7.33
C ILE A 171 2.51 -4.96 -8.08
N LEU A 172 2.06 -3.85 -8.67
CA LEU A 172 2.94 -2.89 -9.34
C LEU A 172 3.18 -1.73 -8.38
N ASN A 173 4.44 -1.56 -8.00
CA ASN A 173 4.88 -0.48 -7.14
C ASN A 173 5.61 0.56 -8.00
N UNK A 174 5.02 1.29 -8.53
CA UNK A 174 5.46 2.08 -9.28
C UNK A 174 6.20 2.95 -8.73
N PHE A 175 7.26 3.08 -9.02
CA PHE A 175 8.11 4.22 -8.91
C PHE A 175 7.91 5.07 -10.17
N GLU A 176 6.98 5.95 -10.09
CA GLU A 176 6.95 7.03 -11.08
C GLU A 176 8.14 7.94 -10.76
N VAL A 177 9.26 7.69 -11.39
CA VAL A 177 10.24 8.75 -11.59
C VAL A 177 9.58 9.66 -12.61
N ALA A 178 8.83 10.62 -12.12
CA ALA A 178 8.26 11.63 -12.98
C ALA A 178 9.41 12.42 -13.60
N ASP A 179 9.76 12.06 -14.79
CA ASP A 179 10.48 13.01 -15.65
C ASP A 179 9.45 14.05 -16.11
N ARG A 180 9.00 14.85 -15.15
CA ARG A 180 8.11 15.98 -15.42
C ARG A 180 8.91 17.26 -15.63
N THR A 181 9.98 17.14 -16.39
CA THR A 181 10.73 18.35 -16.76
C THR A 181 10.03 19.17 -17.82
N ASP A 182 8.95 18.66 -18.43
CA ASP A 182 8.36 19.28 -19.61
C ASP A 182 7.06 20.04 -19.37
N GLU A 183 6.57 20.19 -18.11
CA GLU A 183 5.30 20.86 -17.88
C GLU A 183 5.34 22.05 -16.90
N VAL A 184 6.49 22.71 -16.77
CA VAL A 184 6.52 24.00 -16.07
C VAL A 184 7.00 25.08 -17.07
N SER A 185 6.11 25.46 -17.94
CA SER A 185 6.27 26.70 -18.74
C SER A 185 5.06 27.59 -18.56
#